data_282510d19c285c2c4c91eca19d5bde6c
#
_entry.id   282510d19c285c2c4c91eca19d5bde6c
#
_cell.length_a   1.000
_cell.length_b   1.000
_cell.length_c   1.000
_cell.angle_alpha   90.00
_cell.angle_beta   90.00
_cell.angle_gamma   90.00
#
_symmetry.space_group_name_H-M   'P 1'
#
loop_
_entity.id
_entity.type
_entity.pdbx_description
1 polymer ?
#
loop_
_entity_poly.entity_id
_entity_poly.type
_entity_poly.pdbx_seq_one_letter_code
_entity_poly.pdbx_strand_id
1 'polypeptide(L)'
;GSYVNIGKGIGNKQWFKKRVRPVAATGILSSSHFPDANQGNFLICNCIGFLGVLQHEVSYNGADITATEIEPILVSSDPNFRPTDVEIGGDGAIYVSDWANTLIGHMQHNMRDPNRDNQHGRIYRVTYKGRPLVEPVKMKGQPISEVLEVFKRPENGFRYRARLELSGRETDAIVNQVGAWASKLNVDDPIDAQALLECLWVFEEHRVPNISLLNRVYSVSEPRVRAAAIRTLGHWAGDVEEWEDTLNAAARDDSNLVRAEAVKAAVEFQGLVAAEAFFEAASRPTDPELTTILNYGRSNLNVDAIVDDAVKNGVKLSLAAQMYVLRNASVEDLLKMDKTEAVYKAVLSRENANVKQLQQSIIGLAKIQNNQPIDLLLDLIVTRDNEDGAGLDGLGRLLATQPAEQLLAAQGALEELAIDGKSAETRQGAYAAWIAADGTGDEAFLSATVNKDRLQDFLEAVAIVDSDIRPALYGK
;
A
#
# COMPACT_ATOMS: atom_id res chain seq x y z
N GLY A 1 19.66 -5.00 -1.29
CA GLY A 1 18.54 -4.31 -0.71
C GLY A 1 18.87 -2.85 -0.53
N SER A 2 18.33 -1.98 -1.38
CA SER A 2 18.44 -0.55 -1.19
C SER A 2 17.61 -0.17 0.03
N TYR A 3 18.26 0.10 1.14
CA TYR A 3 17.63 0.83 2.22
C TYR A 3 17.38 2.24 1.70
N VAL A 4 16.13 2.61 1.53
CA VAL A 4 15.78 4.02 1.47
C VAL A 4 16.19 4.58 2.82
N ASN A 5 17.29 5.31 2.87
CA ASN A 5 17.69 6.07 4.04
C ASN A 5 16.70 7.23 4.10
N ILE A 6 15.55 6.97 4.72
CA ILE A 6 14.49 7.94 4.90
C ILE A 6 15.08 9.00 5.82
N GLY A 7 15.48 10.11 5.24
CA GLY A 7 16.33 11.12 5.86
C GLY A 7 15.76 11.66 7.17
N LYS A 8 16.58 12.42 7.86
CA LYS A 8 16.28 13.14 9.12
C LYS A 8 14.89 13.79 9.07
N GLY A 9 13.91 13.19 9.77
CA GLY A 9 12.57 13.77 9.88
C GLY A 9 11.43 12.76 10.04
N ILE A 10 11.63 11.51 9.62
CA ILE A 10 10.70 10.46 9.97
C ILE A 10 11.19 9.85 11.25
N GLY A 11 10.42 10.04 12.32
CA GLY A 11 10.72 9.43 13.60
C GLY A 11 10.95 7.94 13.40
N ASN A 12 12.04 7.40 13.95
CA ASN A 12 12.29 5.97 13.91
C ASN A 12 11.05 5.24 14.38
N LYS A 13 10.36 4.55 13.49
CA LYS A 13 9.28 3.64 13.85
C LYS A 13 9.87 2.56 14.74
N GLN A 14 9.62 2.63 16.04
CA GLN A 14 10.06 1.63 16.99
C GLN A 14 8.98 0.58 17.16
N TRP A 15 9.16 -0.57 16.53
CA TRP A 15 8.28 -1.73 16.71
C TRP A 15 8.48 -2.42 18.06
N PHE A 16 9.56 -2.09 18.78
CA PHE A 16 9.95 -2.75 20.02
C PHE A 16 10.21 -1.75 21.15
N LYS A 17 10.04 -2.21 22.37
CA LYS A 17 10.28 -1.40 23.57
C LYS A 17 11.79 -1.16 23.78
N LYS A 18 12.16 -0.04 24.43
CA LYS A 18 13.57 0.33 24.71
C LYS A 18 14.39 -0.74 25.48
N ARG A 19 13.74 -1.77 26.04
CA ARG A 19 14.41 -2.88 26.72
C ARG A 19 15.20 -3.80 25.78
N VAL A 20 14.95 -3.72 24.49
CA VAL A 20 15.59 -4.57 23.47
C VAL A 20 16.94 -4.01 23.11
N ARG A 21 18.01 -4.70 23.51
CA ARG A 21 19.39 -4.39 23.09
C ARG A 21 20.42 -5.41 23.65
N PRO A 22 21.56 -5.60 22.96
CA PRO A 22 21.63 -5.37 21.52
C PRO A 22 20.70 -6.34 20.81
N VAL A 23 20.21 -5.96 19.64
CA VAL A 23 19.56 -6.90 18.73
C VAL A 23 20.67 -7.62 17.99
N ALA A 24 20.97 -8.85 18.38
CA ALA A 24 22.07 -9.61 17.82
C ALA A 24 21.69 -10.21 16.45
N ALA A 25 20.47 -10.71 16.34
CA ALA A 25 19.90 -11.22 15.09
C ALA A 25 18.39 -11.08 15.06
N THR A 26 17.85 -11.20 13.86
CA THR A 26 16.41 -11.20 13.58
C THR A 26 16.07 -12.29 12.58
N GLY A 27 14.82 -12.76 12.60
CA GLY A 27 14.32 -13.74 11.65
C GLY A 27 12.83 -13.59 11.40
N ILE A 28 12.33 -14.22 10.36
CA ILE A 28 10.89 -14.38 10.12
C ILE A 28 10.53 -15.85 10.34
N LEU A 29 9.53 -16.08 11.19
CA LEU A 29 9.05 -17.44 11.41
C LEU A 29 8.23 -17.90 10.21
N SER A 30 8.77 -18.83 9.46
CA SER A 30 8.13 -19.44 8.30
C SER A 30 8.33 -20.95 8.33
N SER A 31 7.41 -21.64 8.99
CA SER A 31 7.47 -23.09 9.19
C SER A 31 6.11 -23.66 9.52
N SER A 32 5.62 -24.59 8.71
CA SER A 32 4.36 -25.32 8.93
C SER A 32 4.37 -26.20 10.20
N HIS A 33 5.54 -26.39 10.83
CA HIS A 33 5.67 -27.05 12.15
C HIS A 33 5.06 -26.20 13.27
N PHE A 34 5.05 -24.85 13.14
CA PHE A 34 4.47 -23.97 14.14
C PHE A 34 3.01 -23.59 13.78
N PRO A 35 2.19 -23.16 14.77
CA PRO A 35 0.81 -22.71 14.54
C PRO A 35 0.72 -21.59 13.49
N ASP A 36 -0.46 -21.47 12.86
CA ASP A 36 -0.69 -20.48 11.82
C ASP A 36 -0.57 -19.04 12.37
N ALA A 37 -0.95 -18.82 13.62
CA ALA A 37 -0.77 -17.53 14.30
C ALA A 37 0.70 -17.09 14.47
N ASN A 38 1.65 -18.02 14.30
CA ASN A 38 3.07 -17.68 14.37
C ASN A 38 3.69 -17.39 12.98
N GLN A 39 2.98 -17.74 11.89
CA GLN A 39 3.52 -17.58 10.53
C GLN A 39 3.73 -16.11 10.18
N GLY A 40 4.89 -15.79 9.62
CA GLY A 40 5.25 -14.42 9.24
C GLY A 40 5.68 -13.52 10.39
N ASN A 41 5.64 -14.00 11.64
CA ASN A 41 6.04 -13.20 12.79
C ASN A 41 7.53 -12.89 12.78
N PHE A 42 7.87 -11.66 13.16
CA PHE A 42 9.24 -11.18 13.25
C PHE A 42 9.85 -11.56 14.59
N LEU A 43 11.00 -12.22 14.57
CA LEU A 43 11.74 -12.68 15.73
C LEU A 43 12.94 -11.78 15.99
N ILE A 44 13.22 -11.49 17.27
CA ILE A 44 14.34 -10.66 17.69
C ILE A 44 15.11 -11.35 18.82
N CYS A 45 16.38 -11.65 18.58
CA CYS A 45 17.29 -12.10 19.64
C CYS A 45 17.65 -10.93 20.55
N ASN A 46 17.41 -11.10 21.87
CA ASN A 46 17.71 -10.05 22.85
C ASN A 46 18.63 -10.58 23.97
N CYS A 47 19.70 -9.82 24.25
CA CYS A 47 20.79 -10.26 25.14
C CYS A 47 20.89 -9.48 26.46
N ILE A 48 20.23 -8.31 26.61
CA ILE A 48 20.33 -7.46 27.79
C ILE A 48 18.94 -7.03 28.27
N GLY A 49 18.68 -7.13 29.55
CA GLY A 49 17.41 -6.76 30.20
C GLY A 49 16.30 -7.79 30.06
N PHE A 50 16.14 -8.37 28.89
CA PHE A 50 15.37 -9.55 28.58
C PHE A 50 16.29 -10.59 27.93
N LEU A 51 16.23 -11.83 28.37
CA LEU A 51 17.05 -12.93 27.84
C LEU A 51 16.16 -13.89 27.09
N GLY A 52 16.14 -13.78 25.77
CA GLY A 52 15.23 -14.57 24.97
C GLY A 52 15.12 -14.14 23.52
N VAL A 53 14.19 -14.74 22.83
CA VAL A 53 13.78 -14.38 21.46
C VAL A 53 12.37 -13.81 21.51
N LEU A 54 12.27 -12.52 21.32
CA LEU A 54 11.00 -11.79 21.23
C LEU A 54 10.29 -12.13 19.93
N GLN A 55 8.97 -12.07 19.95
CA GLN A 55 8.12 -12.31 18.78
C GLN A 55 7.19 -11.11 18.56
N HIS A 56 7.02 -10.73 17.30
CA HIS A 56 6.17 -9.62 16.90
C HIS A 56 5.28 -10.06 15.75
N GLU A 57 3.99 -9.86 15.89
CA GLU A 57 3.04 -10.02 14.79
C GLU A 57 3.21 -8.86 13.81
N VAL A 58 3.47 -9.19 12.54
CA VAL A 58 3.65 -8.22 11.46
C VAL A 58 2.32 -7.99 10.76
N SER A 59 1.98 -6.73 10.56
CA SER A 59 0.78 -6.32 9.84
C SER A 59 1.09 -5.24 8.79
N TYR A 60 0.25 -5.19 7.75
CA TYR A 60 0.34 -4.22 6.67
C TYR A 60 -0.85 -3.28 6.75
N ASN A 61 -0.60 -1.97 6.66
CA ASN A 61 -1.61 -0.94 6.62
C ASN A 61 -1.28 0.02 5.46
N GLY A 62 -1.91 -0.20 4.32
CA GLY A 62 -1.54 0.50 3.09
C GLY A 62 -0.11 0.17 2.67
N ALA A 63 0.73 1.20 2.51
CA ALA A 63 2.16 1.05 2.21
C ALA A 63 3.02 0.81 3.47
N ASP A 64 2.44 0.95 4.66
CA ASP A 64 3.15 0.80 5.93
C ASP A 64 3.23 -0.65 6.39
N ILE A 65 4.35 -0.99 7.03
CA ILE A 65 4.56 -2.26 7.74
C ILE A 65 4.70 -1.93 9.22
N THR A 66 3.84 -2.53 10.04
CA THR A 66 3.86 -2.38 11.50
C THR A 66 4.07 -3.72 12.17
N ALA A 67 4.49 -3.71 13.43
CA ALA A 67 4.62 -4.93 14.21
C ALA A 67 4.23 -4.70 15.66
N THR A 68 3.51 -5.67 16.23
CA THR A 68 3.08 -5.65 17.64
C THR A 68 3.75 -6.78 18.39
N GLU A 69 4.40 -6.47 19.52
CA GLU A 69 5.03 -7.48 20.37
C GLU A 69 3.95 -8.39 21.00
N ILE A 70 4.14 -9.68 20.82
CA ILE A 70 3.32 -10.75 21.41
C ILE A 70 4.17 -11.64 22.32
N GLU A 71 3.63 -12.77 22.80
CA GLU A 71 4.36 -13.68 23.68
C GLU A 71 5.69 -14.11 23.05
N PRO A 72 6.83 -14.00 23.78
CA PRO A 72 8.12 -14.41 23.26
C PRO A 72 8.16 -15.90 22.90
N ILE A 73 8.84 -16.25 21.81
CA ILE A 73 8.98 -17.65 21.38
C ILE A 73 9.94 -18.45 22.28
N LEU A 74 10.87 -17.77 22.94
CA LEU A 74 11.84 -18.35 23.85
C LEU A 74 12.22 -17.37 24.96
N VAL A 75 12.19 -17.81 26.20
CA VAL A 75 12.63 -17.06 27.38
C VAL A 75 13.56 -17.93 28.21
N SER A 76 14.64 -17.36 28.75
CA SER A 76 15.56 -18.05 29.64
C SER A 76 15.73 -17.32 30.98
N SER A 77 15.77 -18.07 32.07
CA SER A 77 16.18 -17.58 33.40
C SER A 77 17.67 -17.71 33.67
N ASP A 78 18.42 -18.34 32.74
CA ASP A 78 19.88 -18.45 32.84
C ASP A 78 20.52 -17.08 32.58
N PRO A 79 21.25 -16.49 33.54
CA PRO A 79 21.91 -15.18 33.37
C PRO A 79 23.02 -15.19 32.30
N ASN A 80 23.45 -16.37 31.86
CA ASN A 80 24.46 -16.52 30.80
C ASN A 80 23.83 -16.62 29.39
N PHE A 81 22.51 -16.76 29.28
CA PHE A 81 21.83 -16.89 27.99
C PHE A 81 21.98 -15.60 27.18
N ARG A 82 22.58 -15.72 25.99
CA ARG A 82 22.82 -14.59 25.06
C ARG A 82 22.51 -15.05 23.63
N PRO A 83 21.24 -15.06 23.22
CA PRO A 83 20.90 -15.47 21.88
C PRO A 83 21.50 -14.51 20.85
N THR A 84 22.28 -15.06 19.93
CA THR A 84 23.04 -14.29 18.92
C THR A 84 22.54 -14.52 17.51
N ASP A 85 21.79 -15.58 17.29
CA ASP A 85 21.20 -15.88 15.99
C ASP A 85 19.93 -16.73 16.14
N VAL A 86 19.02 -16.64 15.16
CA VAL A 86 17.78 -17.40 15.09
C VAL A 86 17.47 -17.80 13.65
N GLU A 87 17.43 -19.12 13.41
CA GLU A 87 17.22 -19.68 12.09
C GLU A 87 16.15 -20.77 12.09
N ILE A 88 15.46 -20.92 10.96
CA ILE A 88 14.50 -22.02 10.75
C ILE A 88 15.23 -23.16 10.02
N GLY A 89 15.32 -24.28 10.70
CA GLY A 89 15.96 -25.48 10.15
C GLY A 89 15.17 -26.17 9.05
N GLY A 90 15.84 -27.08 8.33
CA GLY A 90 15.17 -27.88 7.30
C GLY A 90 14.11 -28.85 7.85
N ASP A 91 14.09 -29.08 9.14
CA ASP A 91 13.07 -29.85 9.87
C ASP A 91 11.92 -28.95 10.41
N GLY A 92 11.93 -27.66 10.10
CA GLY A 92 10.95 -26.68 10.54
C GLY A 92 11.11 -26.21 11.98
N ALA A 93 12.05 -26.75 12.75
CA ALA A 93 12.35 -26.28 14.10
C ALA A 93 13.08 -24.93 14.06
N ILE A 94 12.94 -24.13 15.11
CA ILE A 94 13.75 -22.92 15.30
C ILE A 94 15.06 -23.31 15.99
N TYR A 95 16.16 -22.87 15.44
CA TYR A 95 17.51 -23.03 16.00
C TYR A 95 18.00 -21.67 16.49
N VAL A 96 18.40 -21.60 17.77
CA VAL A 96 18.90 -20.38 18.40
C VAL A 96 20.33 -20.61 18.86
N SER A 97 21.27 -19.86 18.32
CA SER A 97 22.64 -19.88 18.82
C SER A 97 22.74 -19.00 20.06
N ASP A 98 23.47 -19.47 21.07
CA ASP A 98 23.65 -18.80 22.32
C ASP A 98 25.14 -18.66 22.65
N TRP A 99 25.59 -17.43 22.78
CA TRP A 99 26.97 -17.12 23.12
C TRP A 99 27.37 -17.61 24.53
N ALA A 100 26.39 -17.86 25.40
CA ALA A 100 26.58 -18.40 26.76
C ALA A 100 27.59 -17.58 27.60
N ASN A 101 27.41 -16.29 27.72
CA ASN A 101 28.39 -15.40 28.38
C ASN A 101 27.73 -14.48 29.41
N THR A 102 28.29 -14.49 30.64
CA THR A 102 27.82 -13.65 31.75
C THR A 102 28.06 -12.16 31.46
N LEU A 103 29.20 -11.84 30.92
CA LEU A 103 29.64 -10.47 30.67
C LEU A 103 29.29 -10.08 29.23
N ILE A 104 28.40 -9.09 29.12
CA ILE A 104 28.01 -8.49 27.84
C ILE A 104 28.22 -6.99 27.92
N GLY A 105 28.84 -6.41 26.91
CA GLY A 105 29.08 -4.98 26.86
C GLY A 105 30.11 -4.62 25.82
N HIS A 106 30.25 -3.32 25.60
CA HIS A 106 31.20 -2.72 24.70
C HIS A 106 32.63 -2.69 25.32
N MET A 107 33.40 -1.65 25.03
CA MET A 107 34.74 -1.48 25.51
C MET A 107 34.88 -1.28 27.04
N GLN A 108 33.73 -1.15 27.75
CA GLN A 108 33.74 -1.06 29.23
C GLN A 108 34.14 -2.37 29.93
N HIS A 109 34.06 -3.50 29.21
CA HIS A 109 34.41 -4.81 29.77
C HIS A 109 35.59 -5.39 29.02
N ASN A 110 36.63 -5.75 29.76
CA ASN A 110 37.82 -6.35 29.20
C ASN A 110 37.45 -7.66 28.43
N MET A 111 37.86 -7.73 27.17
CA MET A 111 37.65 -8.93 26.35
C MET A 111 38.40 -10.17 26.91
N ARG A 112 39.43 -9.93 27.71
CA ARG A 112 40.25 -10.99 28.37
C ARG A 112 39.83 -11.20 29.83
N ASP A 113 38.63 -10.76 30.22
CA ASP A 113 38.14 -10.99 31.56
C ASP A 113 38.06 -12.48 31.83
N PRO A 114 38.66 -12.98 32.94
CA PRO A 114 38.73 -14.42 33.24
C PRO A 114 37.35 -15.05 33.50
N ASN A 115 36.32 -14.24 33.78
CA ASN A 115 34.93 -14.72 33.94
C ASN A 115 34.22 -14.96 32.61
N ARG A 116 34.85 -14.63 31.47
CA ARG A 116 34.28 -14.96 30.15
C ARG A 116 34.53 -16.40 29.80
N ASP A 117 33.49 -17.12 29.38
CA ASP A 117 33.65 -18.40 28.75
C ASP A 117 34.03 -18.21 27.28
N ASN A 118 35.27 -18.59 26.92
CA ASN A 118 35.81 -18.47 25.57
C ASN A 118 35.82 -19.82 24.81
N GLN A 119 35.28 -20.89 25.43
CA GLN A 119 35.41 -22.25 24.89
C GLN A 119 34.05 -22.89 24.58
N HIS A 120 32.97 -22.38 25.16
CA HIS A 120 31.65 -22.98 25.03
C HIS A 120 30.64 -21.99 24.43
N GLY A 121 29.73 -22.52 23.66
CA GLY A 121 28.51 -21.93 23.20
C GLY A 121 27.41 -22.98 23.26
N ARG A 122 26.19 -22.55 23.02
CA ARG A 122 25.03 -23.48 23.02
C ARG A 122 24.19 -23.24 21.76
N ILE A 123 23.52 -24.30 21.32
CA ILE A 123 22.50 -24.24 20.29
C ILE A 123 21.23 -24.84 20.86
N TYR A 124 20.18 -24.03 20.91
CA TYR A 124 18.85 -24.49 21.32
C TYR A 124 18.04 -24.83 20.08
N ARG A 125 17.31 -25.94 20.14
CA ARG A 125 16.32 -26.33 19.16
C ARG A 125 14.95 -26.23 19.77
N VAL A 126 14.11 -25.33 19.25
CA VAL A 126 12.74 -25.09 19.70
C VAL A 126 11.77 -25.76 18.74
N THR A 127 10.89 -26.61 19.29
CA THR A 127 9.88 -27.34 18.53
C THR A 127 8.50 -27.14 19.12
N TYR A 128 7.46 -27.27 18.29
CA TYR A 128 6.07 -27.26 18.71
C TYR A 128 5.52 -28.68 18.82
N LYS A 129 5.00 -29.05 19.99
CA LYS A 129 4.53 -30.42 20.25
C LYS A 129 3.23 -30.80 19.53
N GLY A 130 2.48 -29.81 19.06
CA GLY A 130 1.15 -30.02 18.46
C GLY A 130 1.16 -30.38 16.98
N ARG A 131 2.32 -30.32 16.29
CA ARG A 131 2.47 -30.64 14.86
C ARG A 131 3.74 -31.45 14.63
N PRO A 132 3.76 -32.29 13.57
CA PRO A 132 4.99 -33.00 13.18
C PRO A 132 6.06 -32.01 12.70
N LEU A 133 7.31 -32.47 12.73
CA LEU A 133 8.40 -31.77 12.06
C LEU A 133 8.19 -31.75 10.55
N VAL A 134 8.77 -30.76 9.90
CA VAL A 134 8.78 -30.67 8.43
C VAL A 134 9.79 -31.68 7.87
N GLU A 135 9.41 -32.38 6.81
CA GLU A 135 10.34 -33.26 6.11
C GLU A 135 11.32 -32.42 5.27
N PRO A 136 12.63 -32.59 5.50
CA PRO A 136 13.65 -31.89 4.71
C PRO A 136 13.57 -32.22 3.23
N VAL A 137 13.74 -31.20 2.38
CA VAL A 137 13.70 -31.37 0.92
C VAL A 137 15.13 -31.46 0.37
N LYS A 138 15.43 -32.53 -0.38
CA LYS A 138 16.67 -32.65 -1.13
C LYS A 138 16.54 -31.85 -2.44
N MET A 139 17.42 -30.89 -2.69
CA MET A 139 17.41 -30.05 -3.88
C MET A 139 18.66 -30.22 -4.74
N LYS A 140 19.82 -30.32 -4.10
CA LYS A 140 21.10 -30.43 -4.79
C LYS A 140 21.13 -31.61 -5.77
N GLY A 141 21.35 -31.28 -7.05
CA GLY A 141 21.46 -32.25 -8.13
C GLY A 141 20.15 -32.90 -8.57
N GLN A 142 18.99 -32.46 -8.04
CA GLN A 142 17.68 -32.92 -8.51
C GLN A 142 17.34 -32.30 -9.88
N PRO A 143 16.46 -32.92 -10.68
CA PRO A 143 15.90 -32.33 -11.89
C PRO A 143 15.31 -30.94 -11.60
N ILE A 144 15.43 -30.01 -12.56
CA ILE A 144 14.88 -28.64 -12.41
C ILE A 144 13.39 -28.70 -12.06
N SER A 145 12.62 -29.56 -12.71
CA SER A 145 11.19 -29.72 -12.46
C SER A 145 10.85 -30.10 -11.01
N GLU A 146 11.68 -30.88 -10.34
CA GLU A 146 11.50 -31.25 -8.94
C GLU A 146 11.84 -30.08 -8.00
N VAL A 147 12.87 -29.30 -8.34
CA VAL A 147 13.26 -28.12 -7.57
C VAL A 147 12.17 -27.03 -7.69
N LEU A 148 11.54 -26.88 -8.85
CA LEU A 148 10.45 -25.91 -9.05
C LEU A 148 9.21 -26.22 -8.18
N GLU A 149 8.89 -27.50 -7.93
CA GLU A 149 7.78 -27.84 -7.04
C GLU A 149 8.00 -27.36 -5.59
N VAL A 150 9.25 -27.09 -5.19
CA VAL A 150 9.58 -26.53 -3.88
C VAL A 150 9.04 -25.08 -3.73
N PHE A 151 8.84 -24.37 -4.83
CA PHE A 151 8.26 -23.02 -4.78
C PHE A 151 6.82 -22.98 -4.25
N LYS A 152 6.12 -24.11 -4.27
CA LYS A 152 4.79 -24.26 -3.69
C LYS A 152 4.79 -24.54 -2.18
N ARG A 153 5.98 -24.72 -1.58
CA ARG A 153 6.10 -24.97 -0.14
C ARG A 153 5.82 -23.68 0.66
N PRO A 154 5.15 -23.78 1.82
CA PRO A 154 4.88 -22.61 2.66
C PRO A 154 6.16 -22.01 3.28
N GLU A 155 7.21 -22.80 3.46
CA GLU A 155 8.43 -22.39 4.14
C GLU A 155 9.33 -21.52 3.24
N ASN A 156 9.52 -20.25 3.62
CA ASN A 156 10.41 -19.31 2.92
C ASN A 156 11.83 -19.87 2.74
N GLY A 157 12.36 -20.55 3.75
CA GLY A 157 13.70 -21.10 3.71
C GLY A 157 13.89 -22.18 2.64
N PHE A 158 12.84 -22.94 2.32
CA PHE A 158 12.90 -23.91 1.21
C PHE A 158 12.88 -23.21 -0.14
N ARG A 159 11.97 -22.26 -0.35
CA ARG A 159 11.90 -21.49 -1.58
C ARG A 159 13.20 -20.73 -1.86
N TYR A 160 13.76 -20.08 -0.83
CA TYR A 160 15.07 -19.42 -0.94
C TYR A 160 16.18 -20.36 -1.36
N ARG A 161 16.29 -21.55 -0.71
CA ARG A 161 17.31 -22.55 -1.06
C ARG A 161 17.09 -23.15 -2.45
N ALA A 162 15.84 -23.28 -2.91
CA ALA A 162 15.54 -23.71 -4.27
C ALA A 162 16.03 -22.67 -5.29
N ARG A 163 15.83 -21.38 -5.07
CA ARG A 163 16.42 -20.33 -5.94
C ARG A 163 17.94 -20.41 -5.96
N LEU A 164 18.60 -20.54 -4.79
CA LEU A 164 20.06 -20.69 -4.71
C LEU A 164 20.57 -21.92 -5.49
N GLU A 165 19.84 -23.02 -5.44
CA GLU A 165 20.20 -24.22 -6.23
C GLU A 165 20.05 -23.96 -7.72
N LEU A 166 18.99 -23.25 -8.14
CA LEU A 166 18.72 -22.93 -9.54
C LEU A 166 19.71 -21.87 -10.06
N SER A 167 20.08 -20.87 -9.27
CA SER A 167 21.01 -19.80 -9.68
C SER A 167 22.41 -20.30 -10.04
N GLY A 168 22.81 -21.44 -9.52
CA GLY A 168 24.11 -22.08 -9.84
C GLY A 168 24.08 -22.96 -11.09
N ARG A 169 22.96 -23.05 -11.80
CA ARG A 169 22.79 -23.89 -12.99
C ARG A 169 22.89 -23.09 -14.28
N GLU A 170 22.97 -23.78 -15.40
CA GLU A 170 23.11 -23.17 -16.71
C GLU A 170 21.86 -22.34 -17.08
N THR A 171 22.06 -21.08 -17.49
CA THR A 171 21.01 -20.08 -17.64
C THR A 171 19.93 -20.45 -18.65
N ASP A 172 20.32 -20.90 -19.85
CA ASP A 172 19.35 -21.21 -20.92
C ASP A 172 18.43 -22.38 -20.51
N ALA A 173 18.98 -23.39 -19.84
CA ALA A 173 18.20 -24.52 -19.34
C ALA A 173 17.21 -24.07 -18.25
N ILE A 174 17.63 -23.14 -17.37
CA ILE A 174 16.78 -22.60 -16.30
C ILE A 174 15.66 -21.76 -16.87
N VAL A 175 15.95 -20.73 -17.65
CA VAL A 175 14.91 -19.81 -18.14
C VAL A 175 13.85 -20.51 -19.00
N ASN A 176 14.26 -21.50 -19.81
CA ASN A 176 13.34 -22.29 -20.61
C ASN A 176 12.40 -23.15 -19.74
N GLN A 177 12.95 -23.88 -18.76
CA GLN A 177 12.13 -24.77 -17.92
C GLN A 177 11.28 -24.00 -16.90
N VAL A 178 11.82 -22.95 -16.29
CA VAL A 178 11.08 -22.06 -15.39
C VAL A 178 9.94 -21.36 -16.11
N GLY A 179 10.18 -20.81 -17.32
CA GLY A 179 9.15 -20.20 -18.14
C GLY A 179 8.03 -21.18 -18.51
N ALA A 180 8.39 -22.39 -18.96
CA ALA A 180 7.44 -23.44 -19.30
C ALA A 180 6.65 -23.95 -18.07
N TRP A 181 7.26 -23.98 -16.88
CA TRP A 181 6.57 -24.36 -15.65
C TRP A 181 5.65 -23.23 -15.17
N ALA A 182 6.15 -21.99 -15.12
CA ALA A 182 5.39 -20.81 -14.74
C ALA A 182 4.12 -20.63 -15.59
N SER A 183 4.17 -20.96 -16.90
CA SER A 183 3.00 -20.83 -17.78
C SER A 183 1.80 -21.69 -17.37
N LYS A 184 2.01 -22.73 -16.57
CA LYS A 184 0.96 -23.68 -16.10
C LYS A 184 0.34 -23.26 -14.77
N LEU A 185 0.93 -22.31 -14.05
CA LEU A 185 0.46 -21.86 -12.75
C LEU A 185 -0.79 -21.00 -12.88
N ASN A 186 -1.68 -21.06 -11.90
CA ASN A 186 -2.91 -20.26 -11.87
C ASN A 186 -2.68 -18.96 -11.07
N VAL A 187 -2.93 -17.81 -11.69
CA VAL A 187 -2.78 -16.49 -11.06
C VAL A 187 -3.76 -16.24 -9.92
N ASP A 188 -4.89 -16.95 -9.91
CA ASP A 188 -5.95 -16.83 -8.89
C ASP A 188 -5.73 -17.76 -7.69
N ASP A 189 -4.77 -18.69 -7.78
CA ASP A 189 -4.41 -19.56 -6.67
C ASP A 189 -3.27 -18.94 -5.83
N PRO A 190 -3.45 -18.72 -4.51
CA PRO A 190 -2.43 -18.05 -3.68
C PRO A 190 -1.08 -18.77 -3.62
N ILE A 191 -1.07 -20.11 -3.74
CA ILE A 191 0.17 -20.90 -3.72
C ILE A 191 0.90 -20.72 -5.05
N ASP A 192 0.16 -20.78 -6.15
CA ASP A 192 0.71 -20.60 -7.49
C ASP A 192 1.14 -19.12 -7.70
N ALA A 193 0.41 -18.13 -7.14
CA ALA A 193 0.82 -16.73 -7.16
C ALA A 193 2.19 -16.50 -6.48
N GLN A 194 2.42 -17.12 -5.32
CA GLN A 194 3.73 -17.09 -4.67
C GLN A 194 4.79 -17.80 -5.53
N ALA A 195 4.46 -18.94 -6.12
CA ALA A 195 5.37 -19.70 -6.98
C ALA A 195 5.72 -18.94 -8.27
N LEU A 196 4.78 -18.18 -8.84
CA LEU A 196 5.02 -17.27 -9.97
C LEU A 196 6.04 -16.18 -9.60
N LEU A 197 5.92 -15.59 -8.42
CA LEU A 197 6.89 -14.60 -7.92
C LEU A 197 8.28 -15.23 -7.73
N GLU A 198 8.37 -16.47 -7.20
CA GLU A 198 9.64 -17.16 -7.10
C GLU A 198 10.27 -17.41 -8.48
N CYS A 199 9.46 -17.75 -9.49
CA CYS A 199 9.93 -17.87 -10.88
C CYS A 199 10.47 -16.53 -11.41
N LEU A 200 9.79 -15.42 -11.15
CA LEU A 200 10.25 -14.09 -11.55
C LEU A 200 11.61 -13.76 -10.94
N TRP A 201 11.81 -14.08 -9.67
CA TRP A 201 13.09 -13.88 -8.99
C TRP A 201 14.20 -14.81 -9.50
N VAL A 202 13.88 -16.00 -10.04
CA VAL A 202 14.88 -16.82 -10.75
C VAL A 202 15.35 -16.13 -12.02
N PHE A 203 14.44 -15.53 -12.81
CA PHE A 203 14.83 -14.74 -13.99
C PHE A 203 15.69 -13.53 -13.59
N GLU A 204 15.38 -12.86 -12.48
CA GLU A 204 16.17 -11.76 -11.94
C GLU A 204 17.58 -12.22 -11.52
N GLU A 205 17.69 -13.33 -10.81
CA GLU A 205 19.00 -13.92 -10.39
C GLU A 205 19.86 -14.32 -11.58
N HIS A 206 19.25 -14.80 -12.67
CA HIS A 206 19.94 -15.11 -13.93
C HIS A 206 20.18 -13.88 -14.83
N ARG A 207 19.70 -12.68 -14.43
CA ARG A 207 19.80 -11.43 -15.21
C ARG A 207 19.18 -11.52 -16.60
N VAL A 208 18.07 -12.21 -16.72
CA VAL A 208 17.28 -12.36 -17.94
C VAL A 208 15.92 -11.70 -17.75
N PRO A 209 15.74 -10.41 -18.07
CA PRO A 209 14.45 -9.75 -17.93
C PRO A 209 13.35 -10.46 -18.73
N ASN A 210 12.17 -10.61 -18.12
CA ASN A 210 11.02 -11.23 -18.75
C ASN A 210 9.75 -10.44 -18.41
N ILE A 211 9.43 -9.44 -19.22
CA ILE A 211 8.29 -8.55 -19.02
C ILE A 211 6.94 -9.31 -19.07
N SER A 212 6.84 -10.33 -19.93
CA SER A 212 5.64 -11.15 -20.02
C SER A 212 5.34 -11.91 -18.71
N LEU A 213 6.36 -12.53 -18.11
CA LEU A 213 6.22 -13.18 -16.82
C LEU A 213 5.94 -12.15 -15.72
N LEU A 214 6.62 -11.01 -15.73
CA LEU A 214 6.40 -9.93 -14.77
C LEU A 214 4.95 -9.45 -14.81
N ASN A 215 4.39 -9.18 -15.99
CA ASN A 215 3.00 -8.77 -16.16
C ASN A 215 2.02 -9.83 -15.65
N ARG A 216 2.35 -11.09 -15.81
CA ARG A 216 1.54 -12.17 -15.27
C ARG A 216 1.61 -12.24 -13.74
N VAL A 217 2.78 -12.02 -13.13
CA VAL A 217 2.91 -11.90 -11.66
C VAL A 217 2.18 -10.65 -11.17
N TYR A 218 2.23 -9.55 -11.92
CA TYR A 218 1.49 -8.33 -11.58
C TYR A 218 -0.03 -8.49 -11.65
N SER A 219 -0.56 -9.45 -12.41
CA SER A 219 -2.01 -9.69 -12.52
C SER A 219 -2.64 -10.44 -11.32
N VAL A 220 -1.86 -10.91 -10.35
CA VAL A 220 -2.38 -11.63 -9.19
C VAL A 220 -3.14 -10.71 -8.22
N SER A 221 -4.07 -11.25 -7.44
CA SER A 221 -4.88 -10.49 -6.50
C SER A 221 -4.11 -9.98 -5.27
N GLU A 222 -3.05 -10.69 -4.83
CA GLU A 222 -2.26 -10.35 -3.63
C GLU A 222 -1.35 -9.12 -3.87
N PRO A 223 -1.60 -7.97 -3.21
CA PRO A 223 -0.85 -6.73 -3.47
C PRO A 223 0.64 -6.83 -3.13
N ARG A 224 1.04 -7.68 -2.19
CA ARG A 224 2.46 -7.88 -1.85
C ARG A 224 3.21 -8.55 -2.99
N VAL A 225 2.57 -9.45 -3.71
CA VAL A 225 3.13 -10.10 -4.90
C VAL A 225 3.25 -9.11 -6.04
N ARG A 226 2.20 -8.29 -6.29
CA ARG A 226 2.24 -7.21 -7.29
C ARG A 226 3.34 -6.20 -6.99
N ALA A 227 3.44 -5.75 -5.74
CA ALA A 227 4.48 -4.82 -5.30
C ALA A 227 5.90 -5.38 -5.51
N ALA A 228 6.10 -6.67 -5.21
CA ALA A 228 7.38 -7.33 -5.45
C ALA A 228 7.72 -7.43 -6.94
N ALA A 229 6.74 -7.69 -7.80
CA ALA A 229 6.93 -7.66 -9.26
C ALA A 229 7.38 -6.29 -9.75
N ILE A 230 6.75 -5.21 -9.28
CA ILE A 230 7.11 -3.84 -9.66
C ILE A 230 8.49 -3.44 -9.13
N ARG A 231 8.89 -3.93 -7.95
CA ARG A 231 10.27 -3.78 -7.47
C ARG A 231 11.27 -4.46 -8.41
N THR A 232 10.98 -5.67 -8.86
CA THR A 232 11.81 -6.36 -9.86
C THR A 232 11.87 -5.59 -11.18
N LEU A 233 10.75 -4.97 -11.62
CA LEU A 233 10.76 -4.07 -12.78
C LEU A 233 11.78 -2.94 -12.62
N GLY A 234 11.81 -2.28 -11.47
CA GLY A 234 12.80 -1.24 -11.16
C GLY A 234 14.24 -1.75 -11.20
N HIS A 235 14.50 -2.98 -10.72
CA HIS A 235 15.83 -3.59 -10.81
C HIS A 235 16.28 -3.88 -12.26
N TRP A 236 15.34 -4.02 -13.19
CA TRP A 236 15.61 -4.23 -14.61
C TRP A 236 15.70 -2.93 -15.41
N ALA A 237 15.68 -1.76 -14.76
CA ALA A 237 15.82 -0.48 -15.45
C ALA A 237 17.12 -0.45 -16.27
N GLY A 238 16.98 -0.13 -17.56
CA GLY A 238 18.08 -0.17 -18.52
C GLY A 238 18.27 -1.50 -19.26
N ASP A 239 17.68 -2.59 -18.78
CA ASP A 239 17.79 -3.93 -19.36
C ASP A 239 16.45 -4.46 -19.91
N VAL A 240 15.34 -3.74 -19.71
CA VAL A 240 13.99 -4.12 -20.15
C VAL A 240 13.39 -3.05 -21.06
N GLU A 241 12.74 -3.49 -22.12
CA GLU A 241 11.91 -2.67 -23.00
C GLU A 241 10.42 -2.85 -22.65
N GLU A 242 9.55 -1.97 -23.18
CA GLU A 242 8.07 -2.03 -23.03
C GLU A 242 7.59 -2.04 -21.55
N TRP A 243 8.28 -1.29 -20.67
CA TRP A 243 8.01 -1.21 -19.25
C TRP A 243 6.95 -0.16 -18.87
N GLU A 244 6.67 0.80 -19.76
CA GLU A 244 5.91 2.02 -19.47
C GLU A 244 4.48 1.71 -19.06
N ASP A 245 3.79 0.83 -19.78
CA ASP A 245 2.40 0.48 -19.50
C ASP A 245 2.27 -0.23 -18.16
N THR A 246 3.20 -1.12 -17.83
CA THR A 246 3.22 -1.83 -16.56
C THR A 246 3.49 -0.88 -15.39
N LEU A 247 4.44 0.02 -15.54
CA LEU A 247 4.77 1.00 -14.51
C LEU A 247 3.60 1.97 -14.26
N ASN A 248 2.97 2.46 -15.34
CA ASN A 248 1.81 3.34 -15.24
C ASN A 248 0.57 2.62 -14.66
N ALA A 249 0.36 1.35 -14.99
CA ALA A 249 -0.69 0.55 -14.35
C ALA A 249 -0.44 0.41 -12.84
N ALA A 250 0.80 0.13 -12.45
CA ALA A 250 1.19 0.01 -11.04
C ALA A 250 1.04 1.33 -10.26
N ALA A 251 1.29 2.47 -10.90
CA ALA A 251 1.07 3.78 -10.31
C ALA A 251 -0.43 4.11 -10.08
N ARG A 252 -1.33 3.37 -10.74
CA ARG A 252 -2.79 3.46 -10.60
C ARG A 252 -3.39 2.35 -9.74
N ASP A 253 -2.59 1.44 -9.22
CA ASP A 253 -3.06 0.31 -8.41
C ASP A 253 -3.82 0.80 -7.17
N ASP A 254 -4.85 0.06 -6.75
CA ASP A 254 -5.62 0.38 -5.55
C ASP A 254 -4.79 0.31 -4.27
N SER A 255 -3.74 -0.53 -4.27
CA SER A 255 -2.83 -0.68 -3.13
C SER A 255 -1.77 0.42 -3.07
N ASN A 256 -1.73 1.15 -1.96
CA ASN A 256 -0.66 2.12 -1.67
C ASN A 256 0.73 1.48 -1.70
N LEU A 257 0.85 0.20 -1.31
CA LEU A 257 2.12 -0.54 -1.35
C LEU A 257 2.62 -0.71 -2.79
N VAL A 258 1.73 -1.04 -3.73
CA VAL A 258 2.09 -1.20 -5.15
C VAL A 258 2.46 0.15 -5.75
N ARG A 259 1.69 1.21 -5.47
CA ARG A 259 2.02 2.57 -5.93
C ARG A 259 3.36 3.07 -5.38
N ALA A 260 3.68 2.73 -4.13
CA ALA A 260 4.98 3.07 -3.54
C ALA A 260 6.14 2.41 -4.29
N GLU A 261 6.00 1.14 -4.68
CA GLU A 261 7.02 0.46 -5.49
C GLU A 261 7.08 1.03 -6.92
N ALA A 262 5.94 1.44 -7.51
CA ALA A 262 5.92 2.12 -8.81
C ALA A 262 6.71 3.44 -8.78
N VAL A 263 6.55 4.26 -7.75
CA VAL A 263 7.34 5.50 -7.59
C VAL A 263 8.83 5.21 -7.44
N LYS A 264 9.20 4.17 -6.70
CA LYS A 264 10.62 3.76 -6.57
C LYS A 264 11.18 3.25 -7.89
N ALA A 265 10.42 2.42 -8.60
CA ALA A 265 10.82 1.95 -9.93
C ALA A 265 10.98 3.12 -10.93
N ALA A 266 10.07 4.11 -10.91
CA ALA A 266 10.18 5.30 -11.73
C ALA A 266 11.52 6.04 -11.51
N VAL A 267 12.02 6.07 -10.27
CA VAL A 267 13.33 6.68 -9.96
C VAL A 267 14.49 5.94 -10.66
N GLU A 268 14.38 4.64 -10.85
CA GLU A 268 15.43 3.88 -11.56
C GLU A 268 15.40 4.13 -13.09
N PHE A 269 14.20 4.30 -13.67
CA PHE A 269 14.03 4.55 -15.11
C PHE A 269 14.35 5.99 -15.54
N GLN A 270 14.07 6.97 -14.67
CA GLN A 270 14.29 8.40 -14.95
C GLN A 270 13.51 8.98 -16.15
N GLY A 271 13.49 10.29 -16.26
CA GLY A 271 12.88 11.02 -17.37
C GLY A 271 11.37 11.24 -17.26
N LEU A 272 10.79 11.94 -18.25
CA LEU A 272 9.39 12.37 -18.24
C LEU A 272 8.42 11.18 -18.23
N VAL A 273 8.71 10.15 -19.03
CA VAL A 273 7.83 8.96 -19.13
C VAL A 273 7.75 8.23 -17.80
N ALA A 274 8.87 8.06 -17.10
CA ALA A 274 8.88 7.48 -15.75
C ALA A 274 8.23 8.40 -14.72
N ALA A 275 8.36 9.73 -14.85
CA ALA A 275 7.72 10.71 -13.98
C ALA A 275 6.19 10.67 -14.07
N GLU A 276 5.60 10.18 -15.16
CA GLU A 276 4.15 9.98 -15.25
C GLU A 276 3.63 9.02 -14.16
N ALA A 277 4.38 7.98 -13.82
CA ALA A 277 4.03 7.09 -12.70
C ALA A 277 4.01 7.83 -11.35
N PHE A 278 4.93 8.77 -11.13
CA PHE A 278 4.90 9.64 -9.96
C PHE A 278 3.64 10.52 -9.93
N PHE A 279 3.28 11.15 -11.06
CA PHE A 279 2.10 12.00 -11.13
C PHE A 279 0.80 11.22 -10.91
N GLU A 280 0.69 10.05 -11.51
CA GLU A 280 -0.47 9.15 -11.33
C GLU A 280 -0.61 8.70 -9.87
N ALA A 281 0.48 8.29 -9.23
CA ALA A 281 0.46 7.90 -7.81
C ALA A 281 0.12 9.08 -6.89
N ALA A 282 0.63 10.30 -7.20
CA ALA A 282 0.38 11.52 -6.44
C ALA A 282 -1.04 12.10 -6.62
N SER A 283 -1.75 11.69 -7.68
CA SER A 283 -3.13 12.14 -7.96
C SER A 283 -4.20 11.32 -7.23
N ARG A 284 -3.81 10.28 -6.50
CA ARG A 284 -4.70 9.35 -5.81
C ARG A 284 -4.53 9.44 -4.30
N PRO A 285 -5.51 8.97 -3.49
CA PRO A 285 -5.40 8.96 -2.04
C PRO A 285 -4.12 8.29 -1.55
N THR A 286 -3.46 8.91 -0.58
CA THR A 286 -2.17 8.46 -0.04
C THR A 286 -2.25 8.20 1.45
N ASP A 287 -1.44 7.28 1.94
CA ASP A 287 -1.13 7.14 3.36
C ASP A 287 0.19 7.88 3.70
N PRO A 288 0.56 8.00 4.99
CA PRO A 288 1.79 8.68 5.40
C PRO A 288 3.06 8.06 4.79
N GLU A 289 3.08 6.74 4.58
CA GLU A 289 4.24 6.05 4.01
C GLU A 289 4.37 6.33 2.51
N LEU A 290 3.28 6.20 1.75
CA LEU A 290 3.29 6.56 0.34
C LEU A 290 3.62 8.05 0.15
N THR A 291 3.11 8.94 1.01
CA THR A 291 3.48 10.36 0.99
C THR A 291 4.99 10.55 1.16
N THR A 292 5.62 9.78 2.03
CA THR A 292 7.07 9.78 2.20
C THR A 292 7.80 9.32 0.95
N ILE A 293 7.32 8.25 0.31
CA ILE A 293 7.90 7.73 -0.93
C ILE A 293 7.68 8.71 -2.10
N LEU A 294 6.56 9.40 -2.16
CA LEU A 294 6.33 10.48 -3.13
C LEU A 294 7.32 11.64 -2.94
N ASN A 295 7.61 12.05 -1.70
CA ASN A 295 8.65 13.06 -1.45
C ASN A 295 10.05 12.59 -1.89
N TYR A 296 10.36 11.31 -1.66
CA TYR A 296 11.58 10.69 -2.19
C TYR A 296 11.60 10.70 -3.73
N GLY A 297 10.51 10.26 -4.37
CA GLY A 297 10.36 10.24 -5.83
C GLY A 297 10.50 11.64 -6.43
N ARG A 298 9.82 12.65 -5.87
CA ARG A 298 9.93 14.04 -6.30
C ARG A 298 11.37 14.53 -6.38
N SER A 299 12.15 14.25 -5.33
CA SER A 299 13.53 14.71 -5.22
C SER A 299 14.47 13.94 -6.16
N ASN A 300 14.32 12.62 -6.27
CA ASN A 300 15.26 11.78 -7.02
C ASN A 300 14.96 11.71 -8.52
N LEU A 301 13.71 11.90 -8.94
CA LEU A 301 13.34 12.15 -10.33
C LEU A 301 13.62 13.59 -10.76
N ASN A 302 13.83 14.50 -9.81
CA ASN A 302 13.88 15.93 -10.08
C ASN A 302 12.63 16.44 -10.80
N VAL A 303 11.45 16.07 -10.27
CA VAL A 303 10.14 16.27 -10.90
C VAL A 303 9.90 17.71 -11.34
N ASP A 304 10.30 18.69 -10.52
CA ASP A 304 10.09 20.11 -10.81
C ASP A 304 10.88 20.52 -12.09
N ALA A 305 12.13 20.06 -12.24
CA ALA A 305 12.91 20.34 -13.44
C ALA A 305 12.37 19.61 -14.68
N ILE A 306 11.87 18.38 -14.54
CA ILE A 306 11.21 17.64 -15.64
C ILE A 306 9.98 18.41 -16.15
N VAL A 307 9.16 18.93 -15.22
CA VAL A 307 7.97 19.71 -15.58
C VAL A 307 8.36 21.02 -16.28
N ASP A 308 9.32 21.75 -15.71
CA ASP A 308 9.79 23.02 -16.28
C ASP A 308 10.35 22.83 -17.69
N ASP A 309 11.11 21.77 -17.92
CA ASP A 309 11.67 21.44 -19.23
C ASP A 309 10.57 21.04 -20.24
N ALA A 310 9.62 20.20 -19.81
CA ALA A 310 8.48 19.79 -20.63
C ALA A 310 7.63 21.02 -21.07
N VAL A 311 7.30 21.91 -20.14
CA VAL A 311 6.54 23.14 -20.42
C VAL A 311 7.32 24.06 -21.37
N LYS A 312 8.62 24.26 -21.13
CA LYS A 312 9.49 25.09 -21.97
C LYS A 312 9.60 24.58 -23.41
N ASN A 313 9.61 23.26 -23.57
CA ASN A 313 9.69 22.62 -24.90
C ASN A 313 8.32 22.38 -25.54
N GLY A 314 7.22 22.85 -24.93
CA GLY A 314 5.87 22.70 -25.47
C GLY A 314 5.34 21.26 -25.45
N VAL A 315 5.89 20.40 -24.59
CA VAL A 315 5.43 19.02 -24.43
C VAL A 315 4.11 19.03 -23.69
N LYS A 316 3.11 18.33 -24.23
CA LYS A 316 1.81 18.19 -23.60
C LYS A 316 1.93 17.26 -22.38
N LEU A 317 1.74 17.82 -21.19
CA LEU A 317 1.67 17.04 -19.95
C LEU A 317 0.37 16.23 -19.85
N SER A 318 0.44 15.06 -19.21
CA SER A 318 -0.74 14.28 -18.84
C SER A 318 -1.66 15.06 -17.90
N LEU A 319 -2.91 14.59 -17.76
CA LEU A 319 -3.85 15.21 -16.80
C LEU A 319 -3.30 15.16 -15.37
N ALA A 320 -2.71 14.03 -14.95
CA ALA A 320 -2.13 13.88 -13.62
C ALA A 320 -0.98 14.86 -13.38
N ALA A 321 -0.08 15.03 -14.37
CA ALA A 321 1.00 16.01 -14.31
C ALA A 321 0.48 17.46 -14.24
N GLN A 322 -0.55 17.79 -15.04
CA GLN A 322 -1.19 19.11 -14.98
C GLN A 322 -1.81 19.37 -13.62
N MET A 323 -2.55 18.40 -13.06
CA MET A 323 -3.12 18.48 -11.70
C MET A 323 -2.04 18.69 -10.64
N TYR A 324 -0.93 17.98 -10.75
CA TYR A 324 0.21 18.15 -9.86
C TYR A 324 0.80 19.55 -9.90
N VAL A 325 0.97 20.13 -11.09
CA VAL A 325 1.43 21.53 -11.28
C VAL A 325 0.47 22.53 -10.62
N LEU A 326 -0.83 22.32 -10.78
CA LEU A 326 -1.88 23.19 -10.27
C LEU A 326 -2.16 23.03 -8.77
N ARG A 327 -1.57 22.03 -8.10
CA ARG A 327 -1.91 21.68 -6.70
C ARG A 327 -1.78 22.82 -5.69
N ASN A 328 -0.87 23.77 -5.92
CA ASN A 328 -0.61 24.90 -5.01
C ASN A 328 -1.26 26.20 -5.48
N ALA A 329 -1.94 26.21 -6.64
CA ALA A 329 -2.60 27.41 -7.14
C ALA A 329 -3.85 27.74 -6.32
N SER A 330 -4.09 29.02 -6.04
CA SER A 330 -5.32 29.47 -5.39
C SER A 330 -6.53 29.30 -6.32
N VAL A 331 -7.75 29.24 -5.74
CA VAL A 331 -8.99 29.17 -6.54
C VAL A 331 -9.11 30.37 -7.49
N GLU A 332 -8.75 31.56 -7.00
CA GLU A 332 -8.77 32.78 -7.82
C GLU A 332 -7.79 32.72 -8.99
N ASP A 333 -6.59 32.16 -8.79
CA ASP A 333 -5.61 32.01 -9.87
C ASP A 333 -6.03 30.94 -10.86
N LEU A 334 -6.53 29.80 -10.39
CA LEU A 334 -7.09 28.73 -11.24
C LEU A 334 -8.22 29.27 -12.14
N LEU A 335 -9.09 30.12 -11.59
CA LEU A 335 -10.19 30.70 -12.35
C LEU A 335 -9.76 31.74 -13.39
N LYS A 336 -8.54 32.27 -13.32
CA LYS A 336 -7.94 33.14 -14.35
C LYS A 336 -7.25 32.37 -15.47
N MET A 337 -6.92 31.10 -15.28
CA MET A 337 -6.24 30.25 -16.26
C MET A 337 -7.19 29.82 -17.39
N ASP A 338 -6.61 29.22 -18.43
CA ASP A 338 -7.37 28.60 -19.52
C ASP A 338 -8.30 27.50 -18.97
N LYS A 339 -9.51 27.44 -19.50
CA LYS A 339 -10.57 26.58 -19.00
C LYS A 339 -10.41 25.14 -19.47
N THR A 340 -9.39 24.46 -18.94
CA THR A 340 -9.05 23.07 -19.24
C THR A 340 -9.69 22.11 -18.22
N GLU A 341 -9.73 20.83 -18.57
CA GLU A 341 -10.17 19.77 -17.65
C GLU A 341 -9.39 19.77 -16.32
N ALA A 342 -8.07 19.93 -16.40
CA ALA A 342 -7.20 20.00 -15.23
C ALA A 342 -7.55 21.17 -14.29
N VAL A 343 -7.80 22.35 -14.86
CA VAL A 343 -8.16 23.55 -14.09
C VAL A 343 -9.51 23.37 -13.39
N TYR A 344 -10.52 22.84 -14.08
CA TYR A 344 -11.81 22.58 -13.45
C TYR A 344 -11.71 21.51 -12.34
N LYS A 345 -11.02 20.41 -12.59
CA LYS A 345 -10.77 19.40 -11.55
C LYS A 345 -9.99 19.96 -10.37
N ALA A 346 -9.00 20.82 -10.60
CA ALA A 346 -8.24 21.49 -9.56
C ALA A 346 -9.12 22.41 -8.70
N VAL A 347 -10.06 23.16 -9.29
CA VAL A 347 -11.04 23.98 -8.52
C VAL A 347 -11.97 23.09 -7.69
N LEU A 348 -12.52 22.03 -8.30
CA LEU A 348 -13.41 21.07 -7.63
C LEU A 348 -12.72 20.34 -6.48
N SER A 349 -11.38 20.28 -6.43
CA SER A 349 -10.62 19.69 -5.32
C SER A 349 -10.30 20.66 -4.17
N ARG A 350 -10.75 21.89 -4.20
CA ARG A 350 -10.46 22.89 -3.16
C ARG A 350 -11.58 22.99 -2.13
N GLU A 351 -11.27 22.74 -0.86
CA GLU A 351 -12.22 22.91 0.25
C GLU A 351 -12.73 24.36 0.41
N ASN A 352 -11.90 25.34 0.05
CA ASN A 352 -12.23 26.76 0.14
C ASN A 352 -12.93 27.32 -1.12
N ALA A 353 -13.27 26.50 -2.10
CA ALA A 353 -14.06 26.91 -3.25
C ALA A 353 -15.53 27.11 -2.85
N ASN A 354 -16.10 28.26 -3.17
CA ASN A 354 -17.52 28.52 -2.91
C ASN A 354 -18.44 27.84 -3.94
N VAL A 355 -19.72 27.68 -3.60
CA VAL A 355 -20.73 27.00 -4.43
C VAL A 355 -20.78 27.54 -5.86
N LYS A 356 -20.64 28.86 -6.07
CA LYS A 356 -20.63 29.45 -7.42
C LYS A 356 -19.41 29.01 -8.24
N GLN A 357 -18.24 28.95 -7.61
CA GLN A 357 -16.99 28.50 -8.26
C GLN A 357 -17.05 27.01 -8.58
N LEU A 358 -17.58 26.20 -7.67
CA LEU A 358 -17.84 24.78 -7.88
C LEU A 358 -18.84 24.56 -9.02
N GLN A 359 -19.96 25.31 -9.04
CA GLN A 359 -20.97 25.25 -10.10
C GLN A 359 -20.39 25.58 -11.48
N GLN A 360 -19.57 26.64 -11.58
CA GLN A 360 -18.90 26.98 -12.84
C GLN A 360 -17.97 25.86 -13.31
N SER A 361 -17.26 25.25 -12.37
CA SER A 361 -16.30 24.20 -12.68
C SER A 361 -16.96 22.88 -13.09
N ILE A 362 -18.05 22.48 -12.41
CA ILE A 362 -18.77 21.26 -12.78
C ILE A 362 -19.45 21.40 -14.15
N ILE A 363 -20.04 22.55 -14.46
CA ILE A 363 -20.62 22.82 -15.79
C ILE A 363 -19.54 22.82 -16.87
N GLY A 364 -18.39 23.47 -16.61
CA GLY A 364 -17.27 23.50 -17.54
C GLY A 364 -16.68 22.12 -17.81
N LEU A 365 -16.51 21.33 -16.77
CA LEU A 365 -16.02 19.96 -16.85
C LEU A 365 -16.99 19.05 -17.59
N ALA A 366 -18.28 19.10 -17.26
CA ALA A 366 -19.34 18.36 -17.92
C ALA A 366 -19.38 18.64 -19.45
N LYS A 367 -19.20 19.91 -19.84
CA LYS A 367 -19.13 20.29 -21.25
C LYS A 367 -17.92 19.67 -21.97
N ILE A 368 -16.75 19.62 -21.30
CA ILE A 368 -15.53 19.00 -21.88
C ILE A 368 -15.72 17.50 -22.05
N GLN A 369 -16.32 16.83 -21.04
CA GLN A 369 -16.50 15.40 -21.00
C GLN A 369 -17.78 14.92 -21.72
N ASN A 370 -18.58 15.84 -22.27
CA ASN A 370 -19.87 15.55 -22.89
C ASN A 370 -20.80 14.73 -21.98
N ASN A 371 -20.89 15.17 -20.70
CA ASN A 371 -21.70 14.53 -19.65
C ASN A 371 -22.71 15.53 -19.06
N GLN A 372 -23.69 15.06 -18.25
CA GLN A 372 -24.59 15.95 -17.51
C GLN A 372 -23.89 16.43 -16.22
N PRO A 373 -24.04 17.71 -15.85
CA PRO A 373 -23.43 18.23 -14.62
C PRO A 373 -23.85 17.49 -13.35
N ILE A 374 -25.12 17.06 -13.25
CA ILE A 374 -25.63 16.34 -12.08
C ILE A 374 -24.98 14.97 -11.92
N ASP A 375 -24.85 14.22 -13.02
CA ASP A 375 -24.24 12.88 -13.00
C ASP A 375 -22.77 12.98 -12.55
N LEU A 376 -22.04 13.96 -13.10
CA LEU A 376 -20.66 14.19 -12.76
C LEU A 376 -20.48 14.64 -11.30
N LEU A 377 -21.42 15.41 -10.76
CA LEU A 377 -21.42 15.84 -9.37
C LEU A 377 -21.67 14.65 -8.43
N LEU A 378 -22.64 13.80 -8.75
CA LEU A 378 -22.91 12.58 -7.97
C LEU A 378 -21.71 11.62 -8.00
N ASP A 379 -21.13 11.36 -9.16
CA ASP A 379 -19.92 10.53 -9.30
C ASP A 379 -18.76 11.07 -8.47
N LEU A 380 -18.58 12.40 -8.47
CA LEU A 380 -17.51 13.05 -7.70
C LEU A 380 -17.76 12.91 -6.18
N ILE A 381 -19.00 13.06 -5.72
CA ILE A 381 -19.38 12.87 -4.31
C ILE A 381 -19.13 11.42 -3.89
N VAL A 382 -19.63 10.43 -4.66
CA VAL A 382 -19.40 9.00 -4.40
C VAL A 382 -17.91 8.67 -4.32
N THR A 383 -17.14 9.16 -5.28
CA THR A 383 -15.69 8.92 -5.32
C THR A 383 -15.03 9.44 -4.06
N ARG A 384 -15.30 10.68 -3.66
CA ARG A 384 -14.70 11.32 -2.49
C ARG A 384 -15.16 10.73 -1.17
N ASP A 385 -16.42 10.34 -1.07
CA ASP A 385 -16.95 9.65 0.10
C ASP A 385 -16.27 8.29 0.34
N ASN A 386 -15.77 7.67 -0.73
CA ASN A 386 -15.00 6.44 -0.67
C ASN A 386 -13.50 6.65 -0.39
N GLU A 387 -12.99 7.86 -0.55
CA GLU A 387 -11.58 8.23 -0.39
C GLU A 387 -11.34 8.95 0.95
N ASP A 388 -11.02 10.23 0.89
CA ASP A 388 -10.62 11.06 2.05
C ASP A 388 -11.69 12.04 2.52
N GLY A 389 -12.81 12.14 1.82
CA GLY A 389 -13.91 13.03 2.15
C GLY A 389 -13.66 14.52 1.88
N ALA A 390 -12.51 14.88 1.29
CA ALA A 390 -12.13 16.28 1.11
C ALA A 390 -13.11 17.08 0.25
N GLY A 391 -13.61 18.22 0.76
CA GLY A 391 -14.49 19.13 0.06
C GLY A 391 -15.94 18.67 -0.10
N LEU A 392 -16.36 17.61 0.57
CA LEU A 392 -17.73 17.06 0.50
C LEU A 392 -18.80 18.06 0.97
N ASP A 393 -18.54 18.88 2.00
CA ASP A 393 -19.48 19.94 2.43
C ASP A 393 -19.82 20.90 1.28
N GLY A 394 -18.81 21.37 0.54
CA GLY A 394 -19.00 22.25 -0.62
C GLY A 394 -19.77 21.57 -1.75
N LEU A 395 -19.47 20.31 -2.04
CA LEU A 395 -20.15 19.54 -3.09
C LEU A 395 -21.59 19.18 -2.69
N GLY A 396 -21.85 18.85 -1.42
CA GLY A 396 -23.19 18.60 -0.90
C GLY A 396 -24.07 19.86 -0.96
N ARG A 397 -23.53 21.03 -0.61
CA ARG A 397 -24.21 22.32 -0.79
C ARG A 397 -24.49 22.60 -2.26
N LEU A 398 -23.54 22.34 -3.15
CA LEU A 398 -23.73 22.48 -4.59
C LEU A 398 -24.84 21.55 -5.10
N LEU A 399 -24.87 20.30 -4.64
CA LEU A 399 -25.90 19.33 -5.01
C LEU A 399 -27.31 19.81 -4.64
N ALA A 400 -27.50 20.35 -3.43
CA ALA A 400 -28.77 20.88 -2.96
C ALA A 400 -29.24 22.13 -3.74
N THR A 401 -28.37 22.80 -4.51
CA THR A 401 -28.74 23.96 -5.36
C THR A 401 -29.05 23.57 -6.81
N GLN A 402 -29.00 22.26 -7.17
CA GLN A 402 -29.35 21.86 -8.53
C GLN A 402 -30.85 22.00 -8.81
N PRO A 403 -31.28 22.17 -10.08
CA PRO A 403 -32.69 22.26 -10.43
C PRO A 403 -33.50 21.08 -9.91
N ALA A 404 -34.70 21.34 -9.33
CA ALA A 404 -35.56 20.30 -8.75
C ALA A 404 -35.88 19.15 -9.73
N GLU A 405 -36.06 19.45 -11.02
CA GLU A 405 -36.30 18.44 -12.05
C GLU A 405 -35.12 17.46 -12.18
N GLN A 406 -33.88 17.95 -12.09
CA GLN A 406 -32.69 17.12 -12.14
C GLN A 406 -32.52 16.29 -10.87
N LEU A 407 -32.79 16.91 -9.71
CA LEU A 407 -32.75 16.21 -8.41
C LEU A 407 -33.81 15.08 -8.36
N LEU A 408 -35.03 15.33 -8.84
CA LEU A 408 -36.09 14.33 -8.94
C LEU A 408 -35.68 13.17 -9.86
N ALA A 409 -35.04 13.47 -11.00
CA ALA A 409 -34.54 12.44 -11.90
C ALA A 409 -33.45 11.57 -11.26
N ALA A 410 -32.68 12.12 -10.30
CA ALA A 410 -31.61 11.45 -9.55
C ALA A 410 -32.06 10.92 -8.17
N GLN A 411 -33.37 10.94 -7.86
CA GLN A 411 -33.90 10.65 -6.52
C GLN A 411 -33.36 9.36 -5.90
N GLY A 412 -33.28 8.26 -6.67
CA GLY A 412 -32.77 6.98 -6.15
C GLY A 412 -31.29 7.07 -5.67
N ALA A 413 -30.46 7.82 -6.41
CA ALA A 413 -29.06 8.04 -5.99
C ALA A 413 -28.97 8.95 -4.76
N LEU A 414 -29.83 9.96 -4.66
CA LEU A 414 -29.89 10.84 -3.48
C LEU A 414 -30.32 10.06 -2.23
N GLU A 415 -31.31 9.20 -2.37
CA GLU A 415 -31.79 8.32 -1.30
C GLU A 415 -30.67 7.36 -0.82
N GLU A 416 -29.99 6.69 -1.74
CA GLU A 416 -28.85 5.81 -1.43
C GLU A 416 -27.74 6.58 -0.69
N LEU A 417 -27.32 7.74 -1.19
CA LEU A 417 -26.30 8.56 -0.54
C LEU A 417 -26.72 9.09 0.84
N ALA A 418 -28.00 9.44 1.02
CA ALA A 418 -28.52 9.92 2.30
C ALA A 418 -28.56 8.79 3.36
N ILE A 419 -28.73 7.54 2.93
CA ILE A 419 -28.87 6.38 3.81
C ILE A 419 -27.55 5.69 4.08
N ASP A 420 -26.75 5.48 3.03
CA ASP A 420 -25.59 4.59 3.01
C ASP A 420 -24.25 5.35 2.79
N GLY A 421 -24.28 6.67 2.61
CA GLY A 421 -23.07 7.48 2.51
C GLY A 421 -22.17 7.30 3.74
N LYS A 422 -20.86 7.18 3.53
CA LYS A 422 -19.90 6.89 4.60
C LYS A 422 -19.70 8.08 5.53
N SER A 423 -19.52 9.28 4.96
CA SER A 423 -19.33 10.51 5.72
C SER A 423 -20.65 11.17 6.09
N ALA A 424 -20.67 11.92 7.19
CA ALA A 424 -21.82 12.72 7.57
C ALA A 424 -22.13 13.81 6.54
N GLU A 425 -21.08 14.44 5.98
CA GLU A 425 -21.18 15.48 4.96
C GLU A 425 -21.88 14.99 3.69
N THR A 426 -21.60 13.77 3.26
CA THR A 426 -22.28 13.13 2.13
C THR A 426 -23.76 12.91 2.43
N ARG A 427 -24.09 12.32 3.59
CA ARG A 427 -25.48 12.04 3.97
C ARG A 427 -26.28 13.32 4.15
N GLN A 428 -25.71 14.32 4.80
CA GLN A 428 -26.34 15.63 5.00
C GLN A 428 -26.58 16.38 3.68
N GLY A 429 -25.58 16.39 2.78
CA GLY A 429 -25.71 16.97 1.45
C GLY A 429 -26.76 16.27 0.60
N ALA A 430 -26.84 14.94 0.67
CA ALA A 430 -27.83 14.14 -0.03
C ALA A 430 -29.25 14.36 0.53
N TYR A 431 -29.44 14.40 1.87
CA TYR A 431 -30.72 14.77 2.47
C TYR A 431 -31.16 16.17 2.05
N ALA A 432 -30.25 17.15 2.04
CA ALA A 432 -30.57 18.50 1.60
C ALA A 432 -31.02 18.55 0.13
N ALA A 433 -30.36 17.80 -0.74
CA ALA A 433 -30.75 17.68 -2.16
C ALA A 433 -32.09 16.94 -2.33
N TRP A 434 -32.33 15.90 -1.54
CA TRP A 434 -33.62 15.18 -1.55
C TRP A 434 -34.77 16.09 -1.11
N ILE A 435 -34.60 16.87 -0.04
CA ILE A 435 -35.58 17.87 0.38
C ILE A 435 -35.80 18.94 -0.72
N ALA A 436 -34.72 19.37 -1.40
CA ALA A 436 -34.82 20.35 -2.47
C ALA A 436 -35.52 19.81 -3.73
N ALA A 437 -35.49 18.50 -3.95
CA ALA A 437 -36.12 17.82 -5.08
C ALA A 437 -37.66 17.93 -5.04
N ASP A 438 -38.29 17.66 -3.89
CA ASP A 438 -39.74 17.66 -3.72
C ASP A 438 -40.27 18.95 -3.06
N GLY A 439 -39.40 19.76 -2.45
CA GLY A 439 -39.72 21.02 -1.77
C GLY A 439 -40.49 20.82 -0.47
N THR A 440 -40.79 19.60 -0.04
CA THR A 440 -41.54 19.29 1.18
C THR A 440 -40.71 18.54 2.22
N GLY A 441 -39.78 17.68 1.77
CA GLY A 441 -38.96 16.83 2.59
C GLY A 441 -39.74 15.73 3.34
N ASP A 442 -40.98 15.40 2.93
CA ASP A 442 -41.82 14.42 3.62
C ASP A 442 -41.20 13.02 3.57
N GLU A 443 -40.76 12.57 2.42
CA GLU A 443 -40.13 11.25 2.24
C GLU A 443 -38.77 11.20 2.90
N ALA A 444 -37.96 12.25 2.76
CA ALA A 444 -36.65 12.36 3.40
C ALA A 444 -36.77 12.32 4.94
N PHE A 445 -37.73 13.02 5.54
CA PHE A 445 -38.02 12.97 6.96
C PHE A 445 -38.45 11.57 7.41
N LEU A 446 -39.37 10.95 6.68
CA LEU A 446 -39.84 9.60 7.01
C LEU A 446 -38.67 8.60 7.00
N SER A 447 -37.80 8.68 6.01
CA SER A 447 -36.56 7.87 5.94
C SER A 447 -35.64 8.15 7.13
N ALA A 448 -35.50 9.41 7.55
CA ALA A 448 -34.63 9.82 8.66
C ALA A 448 -35.13 9.33 10.02
N THR A 449 -36.44 9.18 10.23
CA THR A 449 -37.03 8.73 11.51
C THR A 449 -36.74 7.27 11.88
N VAL A 450 -36.14 6.50 10.98
CA VAL A 450 -35.79 5.07 11.20
C VAL A 450 -34.77 4.90 12.34
N ASN A 451 -33.84 5.81 12.50
CA ASN A 451 -32.90 5.83 13.62
C ASN A 451 -32.39 7.23 13.96
N LYS A 452 -31.72 7.35 15.12
CA LYS A 452 -31.26 8.63 15.66
C LYS A 452 -30.19 9.29 14.78
N ASP A 453 -29.28 8.53 14.21
CA ASP A 453 -28.14 9.06 13.44
C ASP A 453 -28.63 9.66 12.10
N ARG A 454 -29.54 8.97 11.40
CA ARG A 454 -30.19 9.51 10.21
C ARG A 454 -31.01 10.76 10.50
N LEU A 455 -31.73 10.78 11.63
CA LEU A 455 -32.49 11.95 12.04
C LEU A 455 -31.56 13.15 12.33
N GLN A 456 -30.42 12.90 12.91
CA GLN A 456 -29.41 13.94 13.12
C GLN A 456 -28.88 14.47 11.79
N ASP A 457 -28.52 13.60 10.83
CA ASP A 457 -28.05 14.01 9.51
C ASP A 457 -29.11 14.81 8.76
N PHE A 458 -30.39 14.42 8.87
CA PHE A 458 -31.50 15.18 8.30
C PHE A 458 -31.64 16.57 8.93
N LEU A 459 -31.55 16.69 10.24
CA LEU A 459 -31.62 17.98 10.95
C LEU A 459 -30.47 18.93 10.56
N GLU A 460 -29.27 18.39 10.43
CA GLU A 460 -28.10 19.15 9.95
C GLU A 460 -28.29 19.57 8.46
N ALA A 461 -28.91 18.72 7.64
CA ALA A 461 -29.22 19.01 6.24
C ALA A 461 -30.17 20.22 6.08
N VAL A 462 -31.09 20.48 7.03
CA VAL A 462 -31.98 21.62 7.00
C VAL A 462 -31.23 22.96 6.91
N ALA A 463 -30.03 23.02 7.50
CA ALA A 463 -29.18 24.24 7.40
C ALA A 463 -28.59 24.43 6.00
N ILE A 464 -28.53 23.38 5.17
CA ILE A 464 -28.00 23.39 3.80
C ILE A 464 -29.13 23.82 2.81
N VAL A 465 -30.38 23.40 3.07
CA VAL A 465 -31.52 23.66 2.21
C VAL A 465 -31.77 25.16 2.02
N ASP A 466 -32.28 25.57 0.84
CA ASP A 466 -32.62 26.93 0.54
C ASP A 466 -33.62 27.51 1.56
N SER A 467 -33.44 28.81 1.90
CA SER A 467 -34.27 29.52 2.86
C SER A 467 -35.77 29.51 2.53
N ASP A 468 -36.11 29.44 1.24
CA ASP A 468 -37.50 29.47 0.78
C ASP A 468 -38.21 28.13 1.01
N ILE A 469 -37.46 27.00 1.10
CA ILE A 469 -37.98 25.66 1.35
C ILE A 469 -38.10 25.38 2.86
N ARG A 470 -37.19 25.94 3.69
CA ARG A 470 -37.14 25.68 5.15
C ARG A 470 -38.46 25.79 5.88
N PRO A 471 -39.35 26.80 5.57
CA PRO A 471 -40.64 26.90 6.26
C PRO A 471 -41.53 25.67 6.14
N ALA A 472 -41.43 24.91 5.05
CA ALA A 472 -42.18 23.66 4.87
C ALA A 472 -41.72 22.55 5.83
N LEU A 473 -40.53 22.65 6.44
CA LEU A 473 -39.96 21.72 7.38
C LEU A 473 -40.28 21.99 8.84
N TYR A 474 -40.83 23.18 9.17
CA TYR A 474 -41.14 23.65 10.54
C TYR A 474 -42.37 22.97 11.15
N GLY A 475 -42.59 21.80 11.02
CA GLY A 475 -43.72 21.07 11.62
C GLY A 475 -43.49 19.59 11.68
N LYS A 476 -42.34 19.20 11.20
CA LYS A 476 -41.84 17.81 11.21
C LYS A 476 -40.92 17.56 12.40
#